data_804a2ad01b9809e5e40d061a90cd3f5a
#
_entry.id   804a2ad01b9809e5e40d061a90cd3f5a
#
_cell.length_a   1.000
_cell.length_b   1.000
_cell.length_c   1.000
_cell.angle_alpha   90.00
_cell.angle_beta   90.00
_cell.angle_gamma   90.00
#
_symmetry.space_group_name_H-M   'P 1'
#
loop_
_entity.id
_entity.type
_entity.pdbx_description
1 polymer ?
#
loop_
_entity_poly.entity_id
_entity_poly.type
_entity_poly.pdbx_seq_one_letter_code
_entity_poly.pdbx_strand_id
1 'polypeptide(L)' 'GCTFEECSFARAKLTNVLFSRCEFIRCDFSLCKIYGVSFQDVRFVGCKMLGGDFTGCKGLLSSFDFEKCLLQFFRLSV' A
#
# COMPACT_ATOMS: atom_id res chain seq x y z
N GLY A 1 -2.16 3.82 15.26
CA GLY A 1 -2.92 3.05 14.35
C GLY A 1 -4.14 3.74 13.78
N CYS A 2 -4.28 3.61 12.48
CA CYS A 2 -5.42 4.18 11.76
C CYS A 2 -6.07 3.11 10.90
N THR A 3 -7.35 3.29 10.64
CA THR A 3 -8.09 2.42 9.72
C THR A 3 -8.67 3.30 8.62
N PHE A 4 -8.39 2.90 7.39
CA PHE A 4 -8.93 3.57 6.20
C PHE A 4 -9.87 2.60 5.51
N GLU A 5 -11.10 2.99 5.34
CA GLU A 5 -12.11 2.13 4.75
C GLU A 5 -12.73 2.78 3.52
N GLU A 6 -12.75 2.03 2.42
CA GLU A 6 -13.33 2.46 1.16
C GLU A 6 -12.78 3.81 0.66
N CYS A 7 -11.51 4.06 0.91
CA CYS A 7 -10.85 5.26 0.43
C CYS A 7 -10.19 5.01 -0.91
N SER A 8 -10.05 6.07 -1.71
CA SER A 8 -9.39 5.98 -3.00
C SER A 8 -8.04 6.66 -2.96
N PHE A 9 -6.99 5.88 -3.25
CA PHE A 9 -5.64 6.38 -3.43
C PHE A 9 -5.19 6.15 -4.87
N ALA A 10 -6.15 5.99 -5.77
CA ALA A 10 -5.85 5.73 -7.17
C ALA A 10 -5.03 6.88 -7.76
N ARG A 11 -3.93 6.52 -8.43
CA ARG A 11 -2.99 7.46 -9.03
C ARG A 11 -2.34 8.41 -8.03
N ALA A 12 -2.41 8.08 -6.76
CA ALA A 12 -1.76 8.88 -5.74
C ALA A 12 -0.25 8.71 -5.81
N LYS A 13 0.47 9.75 -5.43
CA LYS A 13 1.91 9.72 -5.35
C LYS A 13 2.29 10.01 -3.90
N LEU A 14 2.82 9.01 -3.24
CA LEU A 14 3.19 9.12 -1.84
C LEU A 14 4.70 9.17 -1.71
N THR A 15 5.19 10.13 -0.95
CA THR A 15 6.62 10.35 -0.80
C THR A 15 6.98 10.54 0.66
N ASN A 16 7.96 9.76 1.12
CA ASN A 16 8.52 9.87 2.48
C ASN A 16 7.45 9.82 3.58
N VAL A 17 6.54 8.84 3.47
CA VAL A 17 5.47 8.66 4.44
C VAL A 17 5.74 7.39 5.24
N LEU A 18 5.41 7.43 6.52
CA LEU A 18 5.46 6.25 7.38
C LEU A 18 4.04 5.87 7.79
N PHE A 19 3.66 4.65 7.44
CA PHE A 19 2.41 4.06 7.93
C PHE A 19 2.74 3.06 9.00
N SER A 20 2.23 3.27 10.20
CA SER A 20 2.49 2.40 11.34
C SER A 20 1.18 1.91 11.92
N ARG A 21 1.02 0.59 11.99
CA ARG A 21 -0.16 -0.06 12.53
C ARG A 21 -1.45 0.47 11.89
N CYS A 22 -1.44 0.56 10.57
CA CYS A 22 -2.58 1.01 9.80
C CYS A 22 -3.25 -0.16 9.09
N GLU A 23 -4.54 -0.02 8.85
CA GLU A 23 -5.31 -1.01 8.14
C GLU A 23 -6.08 -0.32 7.03
N PHE A 24 -5.96 -0.86 5.82
CA PHE A 24 -6.66 -0.35 4.65
C PHE A 24 -7.67 -1.40 4.21
N ILE A 25 -8.95 -1.05 4.27
CA ILE A 25 -10.04 -1.97 3.95
C ILE A 25 -10.76 -1.49 2.71
N ARG A 26 -10.79 -2.34 1.69
CA ARG A 26 -11.46 -2.07 0.42
C ARG A 26 -11.05 -0.72 -0.19
N CYS A 27 -9.79 -0.38 -0.06
CA CYS A 27 -9.24 0.84 -0.64
C CYS A 27 -8.73 0.58 -2.04
N ASP A 28 -8.65 1.63 -2.85
CA ASP A 28 -8.18 1.54 -4.23
C ASP A 28 -6.81 2.19 -4.33
N PHE A 29 -5.79 1.37 -4.63
CA PHE A 29 -4.42 1.83 -4.83
C PHE A 29 -3.98 1.64 -6.27
N SER A 30 -4.92 1.60 -7.21
CA SER A 30 -4.60 1.40 -8.62
C SER A 30 -3.74 2.54 -9.14
N LEU A 31 -2.63 2.19 -9.82
CA LEU A 31 -1.68 3.15 -10.37
C LEU A 31 -1.05 4.07 -9.32
N CYS A 32 -1.10 3.67 -8.07
CA CYS A 32 -0.46 4.41 -6.98
C CYS A 32 1.05 4.21 -7.04
N LYS A 33 1.80 5.29 -6.81
CA LYS A 33 3.27 5.23 -6.78
C LYS A 33 3.76 5.69 -5.42
N ILE A 34 4.76 4.99 -4.90
CA ILE A 34 5.32 5.35 -3.61
C ILE A 34 6.84 5.49 -3.72
N TYR A 35 7.38 6.46 -2.99
CA TYR A 35 8.82 6.73 -2.93
C TYR A 35 9.21 6.97 -1.48
N GLY A 36 10.13 6.17 -0.97
CA GLY A 36 10.62 6.32 0.39
C GLY A 36 9.56 6.13 1.45
N VAL A 37 8.54 5.34 1.14
CA VAL A 37 7.45 5.05 2.07
C VAL A 37 7.81 3.81 2.85
N SER A 38 7.55 3.84 4.16
CA SER A 38 7.75 2.69 5.04
C SER A 38 6.41 2.21 5.57
N PHE A 39 6.29 0.89 5.65
CA PHE A 39 5.10 0.26 6.22
C PHE A 39 5.54 -0.58 7.43
N GLN A 40 4.92 -0.35 8.58
CA GLN A 40 5.15 -1.13 9.78
C GLN A 40 3.82 -1.64 10.28
N ASP A 41 3.65 -2.97 10.28
CA ASP A 41 2.42 -3.61 10.74
C ASP A 41 1.19 -3.06 10.03
N VAL A 42 1.26 -3.00 8.70
CA VAL A 42 0.19 -2.49 7.86
C VAL A 42 -0.53 -3.66 7.21
N ARG A 43 -1.83 -3.57 7.10
CA ARG A 43 -2.67 -4.61 6.56
C ARG A 43 -3.56 -4.05 5.48
N PHE A 44 -3.60 -4.75 4.34
CA PHE A 44 -4.46 -4.41 3.22
C PHE A 44 -5.49 -5.51 3.05
N VAL A 45 -6.76 -5.18 3.21
CA VAL A 45 -7.85 -6.14 3.13
C VAL A 45 -8.80 -5.75 2.01
N GLY A 46 -8.98 -6.63 1.05
CA GLY A 46 -9.91 -6.41 -0.06
C GLY A 46 -9.57 -5.21 -0.93
N CYS A 47 -8.30 -4.83 -0.98
CA CYS A 47 -7.87 -3.65 -1.73
C CYS A 47 -7.59 -3.98 -3.19
N LYS A 48 -7.73 -2.98 -4.06
CA LYS A 48 -7.37 -3.10 -5.47
C LYS A 48 -6.04 -2.40 -5.69
N MET A 49 -5.10 -3.13 -6.28
CA MET A 49 -3.76 -2.60 -6.52
C MET A 49 -3.33 -2.86 -7.97
N LEU A 50 -4.19 -2.48 -8.89
CA LEU A 50 -3.95 -2.71 -10.32
C LEU A 50 -2.92 -1.74 -10.84
N GLY A 51 -1.78 -2.26 -11.26
CA GLY A 51 -0.70 -1.43 -11.77
C GLY A 51 -0.02 -0.57 -10.72
N GLY A 52 -0.20 -0.88 -9.45
CA GLY A 52 0.45 -0.14 -8.39
C GLY A 52 1.96 -0.37 -8.40
N ASP A 53 2.72 0.66 -8.08
CA ASP A 53 4.18 0.60 -8.07
C ASP A 53 4.68 0.90 -6.66
N PHE A 54 5.01 -0.16 -5.94
CA PHE A 54 5.52 -0.07 -4.58
C PHE A 54 7.02 -0.35 -4.53
N THR A 55 7.73 -0.14 -5.64
CA THR A 55 9.18 -0.36 -5.66
C THR A 55 9.94 0.68 -4.84
N GLY A 56 9.31 1.80 -4.52
CA GLY A 56 9.92 2.82 -3.69
C GLY A 56 9.74 2.61 -2.19
N CYS A 57 9.29 1.45 -1.79
CA CYS A 57 9.18 1.07 -0.39
C CYS A 57 10.56 1.02 0.26
N LYS A 58 10.67 1.44 1.50
CA LYS A 58 11.91 1.26 2.25
C LYS A 58 11.97 -0.16 2.78
N GLY A 59 12.45 -0.97 1.95
CA GLY A 59 12.59 -2.38 1.92
C GLY A 59 12.49 -3.18 3.20
N LEU A 60 13.66 -3.51 3.76
CA LEU A 60 13.75 -4.59 4.74
C LEU A 60 12.95 -4.36 6.02
N LEU A 61 12.61 -3.13 6.31
CA LEU A 61 11.87 -2.81 7.54
C LEU A 61 10.37 -2.72 7.31
N SER A 62 9.95 -2.92 6.08
CA SER A 62 8.52 -2.88 5.77
C SER A 62 7.86 -4.18 6.19
N SER A 63 6.74 -4.05 6.88
CA SER A 63 5.96 -5.18 7.33
C SER A 63 4.52 -4.94 6.95
N PHE A 64 4.03 -5.70 5.98
CA PHE A 64 2.64 -5.55 5.55
C PHE A 64 2.09 -6.86 5.01
N ASP A 65 0.78 -7.02 5.14
CA ASP A 65 0.06 -8.18 4.69
C ASP A 65 -1.02 -7.80 3.69
N PHE A 66 -1.23 -8.67 2.72
CA PHE A 66 -2.31 -8.52 1.76
C PHE A 66 -3.31 -9.65 2.00
N GLU A 67 -4.59 -9.30 2.12
CA GLU A 67 -5.65 -10.26 2.32
C GLU A 67 -6.79 -9.96 1.34
N LYS A 68 -7.11 -10.93 0.50
CA LYS A 68 -8.17 -10.79 -0.51
C LYS A 68 -7.98 -9.58 -1.42
N CYS A 69 -6.73 -9.24 -1.70
CA CYS A 69 -6.41 -8.10 -2.55
C CYS A 69 -6.25 -8.53 -4.00
N LEU A 70 -6.55 -7.60 -4.90
CA LEU A 70 -6.38 -7.81 -6.33
C LEU A 70 -5.07 -7.17 -6.76
N LEU A 71 -4.07 -8.00 -7.06
CA LEU A 71 -2.71 -7.56 -7.32
C LEU A 71 -2.31 -7.86 -8.77
N GLN A 72 -2.88 -7.15 -9.72
CA GLN A 72 -2.52 -7.30 -11.13
C GLN A 72 -1.55 -6.22 -11.55
N PHE A 73 -0.45 -6.63 -12.18
CA PHE A 73 0.60 -5.70 -12.61
C PHE A 73 1.16 -4.87 -11.46
N PHE A 74 1.08 -5.42 -10.27
CA PHE A 74 1.58 -4.77 -9.06
C PHE A 74 3.07 -5.03 -8.93
N ARG A 75 3.83 -3.97 -8.67
CA ARG A 75 5.27 -4.07 -8.48
C ARG A 75 5.61 -3.87 -7.02
N LEU A 76 6.43 -4.75 -6.52
CA LEU A 76 6.88 -4.67 -5.13
C LEU A 76 8.37 -4.99 -5.09
N SER A 77 9.12 -4.15 -4.41
CA SER A 77 10.54 -4.35 -4.20
C SER A 77 10.81 -4.50 -2.70
N VAL A 78 11.64 -5.46 -2.38
CA VAL A 78 11.98 -5.75 -0.99
C VAL A 78 13.40 -5.30 -0.69
#